data_8ede7555f5bd53f45c52b4c93d7c20fa
#
_entry.id   8ede7555f5bd53f45c52b4c93d7c20fa
#
_cell.length_a   1.000
_cell.length_b   1.000
_cell.length_c   1.000
_cell.angle_alpha   90.00
_cell.angle_beta   90.00
_cell.angle_gamma   90.00
#
_symmetry.space_group_name_H-M   'P 1'
#
loop_
_entity.id
_entity.type
_entity.pdbx_description
1 polymer ?
#
loop_
_entity_poly.entity_id
_entity_poly.type
_entity_poly.pdbx_seq_one_letter_code
_entity_poly.pdbx_strand_id
1 'polypeptide(L)'
;MELLIKGAMIVDWSQNFTGDIYIKNGVICEIGEDLNKNCKVIDARGLTVLPSFIDLHVHFRDPGLTYKEDLESGSRAAAKGGYTMVNLMANTNPVCSSMDTVEYVLDKANKLDIVDVHQVVSITNNFDGKDISHLDKL
;
A
#
# COMPACT_ATOMS: atom_id res chain seq x y z
N MET A 1 -7.74 -11.85 15.32
CA MET A 1 -8.25 -12.67 14.21
C MET A 1 -7.21 -13.74 13.89
N GLU A 2 -7.66 -14.99 13.66
CA GLU A 2 -6.79 -16.12 13.26
C GLU A 2 -7.27 -16.67 11.92
N LEU A 3 -6.33 -16.99 11.04
CA LEU A 3 -6.60 -17.44 9.68
C LEU A 3 -5.56 -18.47 9.24
N LEU A 4 -6.01 -19.55 8.60
CA LEU A 4 -5.16 -20.53 7.95
C LEU A 4 -5.42 -20.51 6.44
N ILE A 5 -4.41 -20.21 5.64
CA ILE A 5 -4.43 -20.36 4.18
C ILE A 5 -3.85 -21.72 3.85
N LYS A 6 -4.61 -22.59 3.16
CA LYS A 6 -4.22 -23.98 2.89
C LYS A 6 -3.94 -24.28 1.44
N GLY A 7 -2.82 -24.97 1.21
CA GLY A 7 -2.49 -25.61 -0.07
C GLY A 7 -2.11 -24.62 -1.17
N ALA A 8 -1.65 -23.42 -0.83
CA ALA A 8 -1.17 -22.44 -1.79
C ALA A 8 0.23 -22.79 -2.30
N MET A 9 0.54 -22.40 -3.54
CA MET A 9 1.93 -22.25 -3.95
C MET A 9 2.49 -20.97 -3.30
N ILE A 10 3.43 -21.11 -2.37
CA ILE A 10 4.06 -20.02 -1.64
C ILE A 10 5.35 -19.66 -2.34
N VAL A 11 5.45 -18.42 -2.81
CA VAL A 11 6.60 -17.97 -3.60
C VAL A 11 7.10 -16.62 -3.08
N ASP A 12 8.39 -16.56 -2.76
CA ASP A 12 9.13 -15.33 -2.53
C ASP A 12 10.57 -15.48 -3.03
N TRP A 13 11.45 -14.54 -2.68
CA TRP A 13 12.83 -14.57 -3.11
C TRP A 13 13.64 -15.78 -2.56
N SER A 14 13.18 -16.43 -1.50
CA SER A 14 13.87 -17.50 -0.79
C SER A 14 13.19 -18.86 -0.87
N GLN A 15 11.92 -18.90 -1.25
CA GLN A 15 11.12 -20.12 -1.20
C GLN A 15 10.13 -20.22 -2.36
N ASN A 16 9.89 -21.47 -2.79
CA ASN A 16 8.91 -21.81 -3.82
C ASN A 16 8.44 -23.25 -3.56
N PHE A 17 7.33 -23.39 -2.83
CA PHE A 17 6.77 -24.72 -2.50
C PHE A 17 5.26 -24.62 -2.25
N THR A 18 4.57 -25.75 -2.29
CA THR A 18 3.15 -25.80 -1.91
C THR A 18 3.02 -26.06 -0.41
N GLY A 19 2.28 -25.20 0.27
CA GLY A 19 2.11 -25.31 1.72
C GLY A 19 0.99 -24.44 2.26
N ASP A 20 1.01 -24.27 3.57
CA ASP A 20 0.02 -23.56 4.36
C ASP A 20 0.65 -22.37 5.08
N ILE A 21 -0.16 -21.32 5.31
CA ILE A 21 0.26 -20.14 6.05
C ILE A 21 -0.73 -19.89 7.20
N TYR A 22 -0.24 -19.90 8.44
CA TYR A 22 -1.02 -19.51 9.61
C TYR A 22 -0.76 -18.08 10.01
N ILE A 23 -1.84 -17.30 10.09
CA ILE A 23 -1.82 -15.88 10.42
C ILE A 23 -2.59 -15.66 11.72
N LYS A 24 -1.99 -14.94 12.65
CA LYS A 24 -2.62 -14.54 13.93
C LYS A 24 -2.38 -13.07 14.18
N ASN A 25 -3.46 -12.32 14.42
CA ASN A 25 -3.42 -10.88 14.69
C ASN A 25 -2.64 -10.07 13.63
N GLY A 26 -2.82 -10.41 12.35
CA GLY A 26 -2.16 -9.73 11.24
C GLY A 26 -0.70 -10.16 10.99
N VAL A 27 -0.18 -11.10 11.77
CA VAL A 27 1.21 -11.57 11.65
C VAL A 27 1.24 -13.01 11.16
N ILE A 28 2.12 -13.32 10.19
CA ILE A 28 2.42 -14.68 9.77
C ILE A 28 3.21 -15.35 10.91
N CYS A 29 2.59 -16.36 11.53
CA CYS A 29 3.17 -17.07 12.67
C CYS A 29 3.84 -18.38 12.28
N GLU A 30 3.37 -19.02 11.21
CA GLU A 30 3.89 -20.32 10.77
C GLU A 30 3.66 -20.49 9.27
N ILE A 31 4.65 -21.03 8.58
CA ILE A 31 4.58 -21.47 7.19
C ILE A 31 5.09 -22.91 7.14
N GLY A 32 4.34 -23.81 6.53
CA GLY A 32 4.74 -25.21 6.47
C GLY A 32 3.71 -26.06 5.71
N GLU A 33 3.91 -27.36 5.73
CA GLU A 33 3.00 -28.33 5.12
C GLU A 33 2.04 -28.90 6.19
N ASP A 34 0.81 -29.23 5.77
CA ASP A 34 -0.20 -29.91 6.60
C ASP A 34 -0.52 -29.25 7.95
N LEU A 35 -0.47 -27.92 8.02
CA LEU A 35 -0.81 -27.20 9.23
C LEU A 35 -2.29 -27.46 9.61
N ASN A 36 -2.53 -27.71 10.92
CA ASN A 36 -3.86 -27.90 11.46
C ASN A 36 -4.10 -26.90 12.61
N LYS A 37 -5.00 -25.95 12.40
CA LYS A 37 -5.35 -24.89 13.36
C LYS A 37 -6.87 -24.80 13.48
N ASN A 38 -7.35 -24.60 14.69
CA ASN A 38 -8.79 -24.41 14.95
C ASN A 38 -9.16 -22.93 14.71
N CYS A 39 -9.22 -22.51 13.44
CA CYS A 39 -9.52 -21.14 13.04
C CYS A 39 -10.20 -21.11 11.66
N LYS A 40 -10.50 -19.91 11.15
CA LYS A 40 -11.01 -19.74 9.77
C LYS A 40 -9.98 -20.28 8.77
N VAL A 41 -10.44 -21.06 7.81
CA VAL A 41 -9.60 -21.64 6.74
C VAL A 41 -9.99 -21.03 5.40
N ILE A 42 -8.98 -20.66 4.60
CA ILE A 42 -9.10 -20.32 3.19
C ILE A 42 -8.46 -21.47 2.39
N ASP A 43 -9.23 -22.15 1.55
CA ASP A 43 -8.68 -23.08 0.58
C ASP A 43 -8.03 -22.30 -0.57
N ALA A 44 -6.72 -22.41 -0.69
CA ALA A 44 -5.91 -21.73 -1.69
C ALA A 44 -5.25 -22.70 -2.67
N ARG A 45 -5.77 -23.92 -2.79
CA ARG A 45 -5.26 -24.90 -3.76
C ARG A 45 -5.39 -24.36 -5.19
N GLY A 46 -4.29 -24.41 -5.94
CA GLY A 46 -4.20 -23.87 -7.30
C GLY A 46 -4.00 -22.34 -7.35
N LEU A 47 -3.89 -21.68 -6.20
CA LEU A 47 -3.54 -20.26 -6.11
C LEU A 47 -2.07 -20.09 -5.71
N THR A 48 -1.49 -18.94 -6.07
CA THR A 48 -0.14 -18.54 -5.66
C THR A 48 -0.25 -17.43 -4.64
N VAL A 49 0.49 -17.56 -3.53
CA VAL A 49 0.65 -16.52 -2.52
C VAL A 49 2.03 -15.90 -2.72
N LEU A 50 2.05 -14.59 -2.83
CA LEU A 50 3.23 -13.74 -3.02
C LEU A 50 3.26 -12.67 -1.91
N PRO A 51 4.42 -12.08 -1.60
CA PRO A 51 4.46 -10.79 -0.92
C PRO A 51 3.62 -9.77 -1.69
N SER A 52 2.94 -8.89 -0.97
CA SER A 52 2.13 -7.84 -1.59
C SER A 52 3.00 -6.88 -2.42
N PHE A 53 2.36 -6.24 -3.40
CA PHE A 53 3.06 -5.29 -4.26
C PHE A 53 3.14 -3.90 -3.61
N ILE A 54 4.19 -3.16 -3.99
CA ILE A 54 4.42 -1.76 -3.61
C ILE A 54 4.52 -0.96 -4.90
N ASP A 55 3.74 0.12 -5.04
CA ASP A 55 3.86 1.04 -6.17
C ASP A 55 4.59 2.31 -5.71
N LEU A 56 5.80 2.51 -6.25
CA LEU A 56 6.65 3.63 -5.86
C LEU A 56 6.37 4.92 -6.65
N HIS A 57 5.43 4.91 -7.61
CA HIS A 57 5.16 6.06 -8.46
C HIS A 57 3.72 6.07 -8.98
N VAL A 58 2.79 6.62 -8.21
CA VAL A 58 1.38 6.67 -8.56
C VAL A 58 0.78 8.06 -8.41
N HIS A 59 -0.29 8.36 -9.15
CA HIS A 59 -0.89 9.69 -9.22
C HIS A 59 -2.36 9.66 -8.80
N PHE A 60 -2.67 9.85 -7.53
CA PHE A 60 -4.06 9.95 -7.07
C PHE A 60 -4.66 11.35 -7.20
N ARG A 61 -3.83 12.38 -7.48
CA ARG A 61 -4.29 13.73 -7.84
C ARG A 61 -5.09 14.48 -6.76
N ASP A 62 -5.12 13.98 -5.57
CA ASP A 62 -5.80 14.54 -4.41
C ASP A 62 -4.74 15.14 -3.46
N PRO A 63 -4.80 16.42 -3.14
CA PRO A 63 -5.89 17.39 -3.36
C PRO A 63 -5.96 18.02 -4.77
N GLY A 64 -7.13 18.58 -5.05
CA GLY A 64 -7.37 19.60 -6.07
C GLY A 64 -7.65 19.11 -7.50
N LEU A 65 -7.27 17.89 -7.87
CA LEU A 65 -7.51 17.31 -9.19
C LEU A 65 -8.32 16.00 -9.11
N THR A 66 -9.19 15.91 -8.11
CA THR A 66 -9.96 14.70 -7.73
C THR A 66 -10.92 14.21 -8.82
N TYR A 67 -11.20 15.02 -9.82
CA TYR A 67 -11.97 14.61 -11.00
C TYR A 67 -11.19 13.63 -11.91
N LYS A 68 -9.88 13.52 -11.73
CA LYS A 68 -9.03 12.55 -12.45
C LYS A 68 -8.89 11.25 -11.67
N GLU A 69 -8.61 11.38 -10.39
CA GLU A 69 -8.47 10.31 -9.42
C GLU A 69 -8.48 10.93 -8.03
N ASP A 70 -8.95 10.21 -7.02
CA ASP A 70 -8.90 10.62 -5.62
C ASP A 70 -8.26 9.54 -4.73
N LEU A 71 -8.03 9.87 -3.46
CA LEU A 71 -7.40 8.96 -2.50
C LEU A 71 -8.23 7.69 -2.28
N GLU A 72 -9.55 7.77 -2.30
CA GLU A 72 -10.39 6.60 -2.05
C GLU A 72 -10.42 5.67 -3.27
N SER A 73 -10.72 6.18 -4.45
CA SER A 73 -10.81 5.37 -5.67
C SER A 73 -9.46 4.78 -6.06
N GLY A 74 -8.38 5.56 -5.96
CA GLY A 74 -7.02 5.10 -6.22
C GLY A 74 -6.56 4.02 -5.22
N SER A 75 -6.83 4.21 -3.91
CA SER A 75 -6.50 3.19 -2.89
C SER A 75 -7.28 1.89 -3.12
N ARG A 76 -8.56 1.97 -3.48
CA ARG A 76 -9.37 0.78 -3.81
C ARG A 76 -8.84 0.06 -5.06
N ALA A 77 -8.42 0.80 -6.07
CA ALA A 77 -7.81 0.23 -7.28
C ALA A 77 -6.48 -0.47 -6.95
N ALA A 78 -5.62 0.17 -6.15
CA ALA A 78 -4.37 -0.40 -5.66
C ALA A 78 -4.61 -1.71 -4.88
N ALA A 79 -5.49 -1.68 -3.87
CA ALA A 79 -5.83 -2.88 -3.08
C ALA A 79 -6.36 -4.02 -3.96
N LYS A 80 -7.22 -3.71 -4.95
CA LYS A 80 -7.72 -4.72 -5.89
C LYS A 80 -6.62 -5.29 -6.79
N GLY A 81 -5.57 -4.51 -7.07
CA GLY A 81 -4.39 -4.94 -7.81
C GLY A 81 -3.39 -5.75 -6.98
N GLY A 82 -3.62 -5.90 -5.66
CA GLY A 82 -2.70 -6.61 -4.76
C GLY A 82 -1.60 -5.71 -4.19
N TYR A 83 -1.72 -4.39 -4.33
CA TYR A 83 -0.82 -3.42 -3.71
C TYR A 83 -1.28 -3.11 -2.29
N THR A 84 -0.33 -3.09 -1.36
CA THR A 84 -0.58 -2.70 0.03
C THR A 84 0.05 -1.37 0.40
N MET A 85 0.95 -0.86 -0.44
CA MET A 85 1.63 0.42 -0.24
C MET A 85 1.77 1.16 -1.57
N VAL A 86 1.60 2.48 -1.53
CA VAL A 86 1.76 3.36 -2.70
C VAL A 86 2.50 4.64 -2.34
N ASN A 87 3.36 5.13 -3.23
CA ASN A 87 3.99 6.45 -3.14
C ASN A 87 3.31 7.42 -4.12
N LEU A 88 2.62 8.41 -3.57
CA LEU A 88 1.93 9.44 -4.35
C LEU A 88 2.88 10.52 -4.84
N MET A 89 2.78 10.86 -6.10
CA MET A 89 3.56 11.94 -6.69
C MET A 89 3.02 13.33 -6.29
N ALA A 90 3.93 14.30 -6.24
CA ALA A 90 3.67 15.66 -5.75
C ALA A 90 2.79 16.54 -6.67
N ASN A 91 2.33 16.02 -7.81
CA ASN A 91 1.60 16.79 -8.83
C ASN A 91 0.09 16.92 -8.54
N THR A 92 -0.20 17.41 -7.39
CA THR A 92 -1.52 17.79 -6.86
C THR A 92 -1.80 19.29 -7.10
N ASN A 93 -2.92 19.80 -6.63
CA ASN A 93 -3.25 21.23 -6.64
C ASN A 93 -3.83 21.65 -5.27
N PRO A 94 -3.07 22.36 -4.41
CA PRO A 94 -1.70 22.84 -4.67
C PRO A 94 -0.70 21.69 -4.87
N VAL A 95 0.44 22.00 -5.53
CA VAL A 95 1.57 21.07 -5.61
C VAL A 95 2.00 20.69 -4.19
N CYS A 96 2.27 19.40 -3.95
CA CYS A 96 2.74 18.96 -2.65
C CYS A 96 4.17 19.44 -2.39
N SER A 97 4.28 20.62 -1.80
CA SER A 97 5.53 21.29 -1.40
C SER A 97 5.46 21.88 0.01
N SER A 98 4.49 21.45 0.82
CA SER A 98 4.33 21.89 2.21
C SER A 98 3.83 20.76 3.11
N MET A 99 4.13 20.86 4.41
CA MET A 99 3.59 19.92 5.41
C MET A 99 2.07 19.89 5.43
N ASP A 100 1.39 21.03 5.28
CA ASP A 100 -0.08 21.07 5.27
C ASP A 100 -0.67 20.14 4.20
N THR A 101 -0.04 20.10 3.01
CA THR A 101 -0.49 19.21 1.93
C THR A 101 -0.15 17.74 2.23
N VAL A 102 1.00 17.47 2.81
CA VAL A 102 1.40 16.12 3.24
C VAL A 102 0.44 15.60 4.30
N GLU A 103 0.19 16.39 5.36
CA GLU A 103 -0.71 16.03 6.45
C GLU A 103 -2.14 15.79 5.96
N TYR A 104 -2.65 16.66 5.07
CA TYR A 104 -3.96 16.45 4.44
C TYR A 104 -4.07 15.07 3.78
N VAL A 105 -3.06 14.70 2.98
CA VAL A 105 -3.06 13.41 2.26
C VAL A 105 -2.98 12.24 3.23
N LEU A 106 -2.04 12.30 4.19
CA LEU A 106 -1.83 11.22 5.15
C LEU A 106 -3.03 11.04 6.08
N ASP A 107 -3.61 12.13 6.58
CA ASP A 107 -4.81 12.09 7.43
C ASP A 107 -6.01 11.48 6.70
N LYS A 108 -6.20 11.85 5.44
CA LYS A 108 -7.27 11.30 4.61
C LYS A 108 -7.05 9.83 4.31
N ALA A 109 -5.84 9.44 3.94
CA ALA A 109 -5.47 8.05 3.69
C ALA A 109 -5.64 7.18 4.95
N ASN A 110 -5.19 7.66 6.11
CA ASN A 110 -5.33 6.97 7.40
C ASN A 110 -6.81 6.75 7.78
N LYS A 111 -7.69 7.71 7.48
CA LYS A 111 -9.14 7.56 7.71
C LYS A 111 -9.78 6.54 6.77
N LEU A 112 -9.27 6.39 5.56
CA LEU A 112 -9.73 5.39 4.60
C LEU A 112 -9.28 3.98 4.96
N ASP A 113 -8.08 3.83 5.52
CA ASP A 113 -7.49 2.57 6.01
C ASP A 113 -7.58 1.42 4.96
N ILE A 114 -7.22 1.72 3.71
CA ILE A 114 -7.33 0.77 2.59
C ILE A 114 -5.96 0.22 2.20
N VAL A 115 -4.97 1.11 1.99
CA VAL A 115 -3.55 0.80 1.70
C VAL A 115 -2.67 1.81 2.41
N ASP A 116 -1.42 1.46 2.67
CA ASP A 116 -0.42 2.39 3.19
C ASP A 116 -0.08 3.43 2.12
N VAL A 117 -0.21 4.70 2.48
CA VAL A 117 0.05 5.82 1.57
C VAL A 117 1.25 6.62 2.06
N HIS A 118 2.22 6.79 1.17
CA HIS A 118 3.33 7.72 1.34
C HIS A 118 3.20 8.85 0.33
N GLN A 119 3.54 10.07 0.75
CA GLN A 119 3.45 11.26 -0.08
C GLN A 119 4.85 11.78 -0.42
N VAL A 120 5.17 11.80 -1.70
CA VAL A 120 6.39 12.43 -2.21
C VAL A 120 6.19 13.94 -2.28
N VAL A 121 7.18 14.69 -1.85
CA VAL A 121 7.20 16.15 -1.90
C VAL A 121 8.01 16.63 -3.11
N SER A 122 7.59 17.74 -3.73
CA SER A 122 8.33 18.38 -4.81
C SER A 122 9.67 18.93 -4.31
N ILE A 123 10.75 18.71 -5.04
CA ILE A 123 12.08 19.23 -4.72
C ILE A 123 12.10 20.75 -4.79
N THR A 124 11.40 21.34 -5.77
CA THR A 124 11.28 22.79 -5.88
C THR A 124 9.87 23.25 -5.56
N ASN A 125 9.75 24.40 -4.92
CA ASN A 125 8.46 24.95 -4.56
C ASN A 125 7.58 25.12 -5.81
N ASN A 126 6.37 24.54 -5.76
CA ASN A 126 5.41 24.58 -6.88
C ASN A 126 5.96 24.14 -8.25
N PHE A 127 6.99 23.28 -8.29
CA PHE A 127 7.69 22.86 -9.51
C PHE A 127 8.35 24.02 -10.29
N ASP A 128 8.74 25.11 -9.64
CA ASP A 128 9.33 26.29 -10.29
C ASP A 128 10.75 26.06 -10.82
N GLY A 129 11.41 24.96 -10.41
CA GLY A 129 12.76 24.60 -10.81
C GLY A 129 13.86 25.47 -10.17
N LYS A 130 13.55 26.24 -9.12
CA LYS A 130 14.46 27.25 -8.53
C LYS A 130 14.45 27.26 -7.00
N ASP A 131 13.27 27.41 -6.38
CA ASP A 131 13.14 27.62 -4.95
C ASP A 131 13.04 26.27 -4.21
N ILE A 132 13.99 26.04 -3.30
CA ILE A 132 14.05 24.86 -2.42
C ILE A 132 13.86 25.22 -0.94
N SER A 133 13.49 26.45 -0.63
CA SER A 133 13.43 26.96 0.77
C SER A 133 12.37 26.29 1.64
N HIS A 134 11.41 25.58 1.03
CA HIS A 134 10.38 24.83 1.74
C HIS A 134 10.91 23.51 2.36
N LEU A 135 12.03 22.97 1.84
CA LEU A 135 12.57 21.68 2.30
C LEU A 135 13.01 21.69 3.76
N ASP A 136 13.45 22.84 4.27
CA ASP A 136 13.84 22.98 5.67
C ASP A 136 12.64 22.94 6.65
N LYS A 137 11.41 22.91 6.12
CA LYS A 137 10.15 22.95 6.89
C LYS A 137 9.34 21.65 6.77
N LEU A 138 9.91 20.62 6.14
CA LEU A 138 9.28 19.31 5.88
C LEU A 138 9.67 18.28 6.95
#